data_0b8ecb16217d1e9d66c454093994bd7c
#
_entry.id   0b8ecb16217d1e9d66c454093994bd7c
#
_cell.length_a   1.000
_cell.length_b   1.000
_cell.length_c   1.000
_cell.angle_alpha   90.00
_cell.angle_beta   90.00
_cell.angle_gamma   90.00
#
_symmetry.space_group_name_H-M   'P 1'
#
loop_
_entity.id
_entity.type
_entity.pdbx_description
1 polymer ?
#
loop_
_entity_poly.entity_id
_entity_poly.type
_entity_poly.pdbx_seq_one_letter_code
_entity_poly.pdbx_strand_id
1 'polypeptide(L)'
;MDKTKIAIEVFDKGAELYQEKFMDLKNYHASFDLFCESVKKENAEILELGCGPGNITKYLLSKRSDFKILGTDLAPKMLELARINNPSASFELMDCRDILKPAKKFDGLVFGFCFPYISKEDVLQIISDAKNVLNENGIIYISTMEDDYSKSDFKLPSSGVGPAAYIYYHQADYLTAALIENDFEILDLSRVDYPQPAGPPTIDLILIARRKQ
;
A
#
# COMPACT_ATOMS: atom_id res chain seq x y z
N MET A 1 17.60 -3.10 -16.82
CA MET A 1 17.61 -3.84 -15.54
C MET A 1 16.17 -3.83 -15.04
N ASP A 2 15.64 -4.98 -14.63
CA ASP A 2 14.24 -5.11 -14.20
C ASP A 2 14.09 -4.54 -12.77
N LYS A 3 13.50 -3.35 -12.65
CA LYS A 3 13.32 -2.63 -11.39
C LYS A 3 12.48 -3.41 -10.38
N THR A 4 11.45 -4.10 -10.84
CA THR A 4 10.58 -4.92 -10.00
C THR A 4 11.35 -6.09 -9.37
N LYS A 5 12.16 -6.81 -10.15
CA LYS A 5 13.00 -7.91 -9.62
C LYS A 5 13.96 -7.43 -8.55
N ILE A 6 14.57 -6.25 -8.74
CA ILE A 6 15.47 -5.68 -7.73
C ILE A 6 14.70 -5.38 -6.45
N ALA A 7 13.53 -4.75 -6.55
CA ALA A 7 12.72 -4.46 -5.37
C ALA A 7 12.32 -5.73 -4.61
N ILE A 8 11.87 -6.77 -5.33
CA ILE A 8 11.56 -8.09 -4.72
C ILE A 8 12.79 -8.65 -3.98
N GLU A 9 13.96 -8.62 -4.62
CA GLU A 9 15.19 -9.14 -3.99
C GLU A 9 15.54 -8.38 -2.70
N VAL A 10 15.41 -7.04 -2.70
CA VAL A 10 15.67 -6.20 -1.54
C VAL A 10 14.72 -6.56 -0.39
N PHE A 11 13.43 -6.66 -0.67
CA PHE A 11 12.42 -6.96 0.34
C PHE A 11 12.51 -8.40 0.84
N ASP A 12 12.78 -9.36 -0.04
CA ASP A 12 12.91 -10.76 0.34
C ASP A 12 14.14 -10.98 1.25
N LYS A 13 15.29 -10.40 0.89
CA LYS A 13 16.52 -10.51 1.70
C LYS A 13 16.45 -9.71 2.99
N GLY A 14 15.75 -8.59 3.00
CA GLY A 14 15.65 -7.68 4.14
C GLY A 14 14.41 -7.85 5.00
N ALA A 15 13.62 -8.92 4.81
CA ALA A 15 12.29 -9.05 5.40
C ALA A 15 12.27 -8.96 6.93
N GLU A 16 13.19 -9.62 7.62
CA GLU A 16 13.28 -9.61 9.09
C GLU A 16 13.63 -8.20 9.61
N LEU A 17 14.64 -7.55 9.02
CA LEU A 17 15.04 -6.18 9.40
C LEU A 17 13.93 -5.17 9.08
N TYR A 18 13.21 -5.37 7.99
CA TYR A 18 12.06 -4.55 7.66
C TYR A 18 10.96 -4.71 8.73
N GLN A 19 10.66 -5.94 9.11
CA GLN A 19 9.69 -6.21 10.17
C GLN A 19 10.10 -5.56 11.49
N GLU A 20 11.35 -5.72 11.94
CA GLU A 20 11.84 -5.09 13.17
C GLU A 20 11.63 -3.56 13.16
N LYS A 21 11.84 -2.93 12.01
CA LYS A 21 11.79 -1.48 11.88
C LYS A 21 10.37 -0.93 11.68
N PHE A 22 9.51 -1.66 10.96
CA PHE A 22 8.25 -1.11 10.44
C PHE A 22 6.98 -1.83 10.91
N MET A 23 7.04 -2.70 11.92
CA MET A 23 5.80 -3.27 12.48
C MET A 23 4.96 -2.26 13.24
N ASP A 24 5.60 -1.22 13.81
CA ASP A 24 4.90 -0.13 14.49
C ASP A 24 4.75 1.07 13.54
N LEU A 25 3.53 1.31 13.12
CA LEU A 25 3.16 2.34 12.14
C LEU A 25 2.48 3.55 12.81
N LYS A 26 2.94 3.96 14.01
CA LYS A 26 2.30 5.02 14.83
C LYS A 26 1.96 6.28 14.07
N ASN A 27 2.85 6.72 13.18
CA ASN A 27 2.67 7.96 12.41
C ASN A 27 1.45 7.90 11.48
N TYR A 28 0.95 6.70 11.15
CA TYR A 28 -0.13 6.48 10.19
C TYR A 28 -1.43 5.99 10.84
N HIS A 29 -1.46 5.77 12.17
CA HIS A 29 -2.62 5.21 12.86
C HIS A 29 -3.90 5.99 12.60
N ALA A 30 -3.85 7.32 12.58
CA ALA A 30 -5.03 8.16 12.31
C ALA A 30 -5.63 7.90 10.92
N SER A 31 -4.80 7.69 9.89
CA SER A 31 -5.28 7.39 8.55
C SER A 31 -5.85 5.97 8.43
N PHE A 32 -5.27 5.00 9.13
CA PHE A 32 -5.83 3.64 9.20
C PHE A 32 -7.15 3.60 9.97
N ASP A 33 -7.28 4.38 11.06
CA ASP A 33 -8.54 4.53 11.78
C ASP A 33 -9.62 5.11 10.86
N LEU A 34 -9.30 6.16 10.10
CA LEU A 34 -10.23 6.75 9.14
C LEU A 34 -10.63 5.75 8.03
N PHE A 35 -9.69 4.94 7.52
CA PHE A 35 -10.02 3.86 6.60
C PHE A 35 -10.99 2.86 7.22
N CYS A 36 -10.70 2.36 8.44
CA CYS A 36 -11.57 1.44 9.16
C CYS A 36 -12.97 2.00 9.39
N GLU A 37 -13.05 3.28 9.76
CA GLU A 37 -14.33 3.98 9.96
C GLU A 37 -15.10 4.21 8.67
N SER A 38 -14.38 4.39 7.54
CA SER A 38 -15.00 4.61 6.22
C SER A 38 -15.60 3.32 5.64
N VAL A 39 -15.03 2.15 5.93
CA VAL A 39 -15.57 0.84 5.54
C VAL A 39 -16.72 0.46 6.46
N LYS A 40 -17.96 0.78 6.06
CA LYS A 40 -19.17 0.63 6.89
C LYS A 40 -19.68 -0.81 7.00
N LYS A 41 -19.34 -1.65 6.04
CA LYS A 41 -19.84 -3.03 5.97
C LYS A 41 -19.19 -3.89 7.06
N GLU A 42 -20.02 -4.67 7.76
CA GLU A 42 -19.55 -5.74 8.65
C GLU A 42 -19.03 -6.93 7.84
N ASN A 43 -18.00 -7.61 8.36
CA ASN A 43 -17.31 -8.71 7.68
C ASN A 43 -16.81 -8.31 6.28
N ALA A 44 -16.33 -7.06 6.14
CA ALA A 44 -15.90 -6.51 4.88
C ALA A 44 -14.70 -7.29 4.31
N GLU A 45 -14.73 -7.50 2.99
CA GLU A 45 -13.63 -8.09 2.24
C GLU A 45 -12.60 -7.01 1.88
N ILE A 46 -11.38 -7.16 2.36
CA ILE A 46 -10.28 -6.19 2.14
C ILE A 46 -9.18 -6.87 1.33
N LEU A 47 -8.66 -6.17 0.32
CA LEU A 47 -7.46 -6.57 -0.42
C LEU A 47 -6.34 -5.60 -0.08
N GLU A 48 -5.27 -6.11 0.50
CA GLU A 48 -4.04 -5.36 0.78
C GLU A 48 -2.95 -5.78 -0.22
N LEU A 49 -2.45 -4.82 -0.99
CA LEU A 49 -1.48 -5.03 -2.06
C LEU A 49 -0.11 -4.49 -1.63
N GLY A 50 0.92 -5.34 -1.74
CA GLY A 50 2.24 -5.05 -1.17
C GLY A 50 2.20 -5.11 0.36
N CYS A 51 1.59 -6.15 0.92
CA CYS A 51 1.32 -6.23 2.37
C CYS A 51 2.57 -6.36 3.24
N GLY A 52 3.74 -6.62 2.65
CA GLY A 52 4.97 -6.85 3.40
C GLY A 52 4.79 -7.93 4.47
N PRO A 53 5.32 -7.72 5.70
CA PRO A 53 5.18 -8.66 6.81
C PRO A 53 3.80 -8.59 7.50
N GLY A 54 2.81 -7.92 6.88
CA GLY A 54 1.45 -7.81 7.40
C GLY A 54 1.30 -6.80 8.54
N ASN A 55 2.07 -5.73 8.54
CA ASN A 55 2.02 -4.68 9.56
C ASN A 55 0.70 -3.90 9.51
N ILE A 56 0.23 -3.48 8.33
CA ILE A 56 -1.06 -2.81 8.17
C ILE A 56 -2.19 -3.80 8.43
N THR A 57 -2.15 -5.02 7.86
CA THR A 57 -3.10 -6.10 8.19
C THR A 57 -3.29 -6.23 9.69
N LYS A 58 -2.20 -6.29 10.48
CA LYS A 58 -2.24 -6.43 11.94
C LYS A 58 -2.97 -5.26 12.59
N TYR A 59 -2.67 -4.04 12.15
CA TYR A 59 -3.35 -2.86 12.68
C TYR A 59 -4.84 -2.87 12.36
N LEU A 60 -5.21 -3.11 11.11
CA LEU A 60 -6.61 -3.14 10.67
C LEU A 60 -7.42 -4.19 11.46
N LEU A 61 -6.88 -5.40 11.63
CA LEU A 61 -7.52 -6.47 12.39
C LEU A 61 -7.63 -6.16 13.89
N SER A 62 -6.72 -5.36 14.44
CA SER A 62 -6.82 -4.90 15.84
C SER A 62 -7.99 -3.92 16.05
N LYS A 63 -8.39 -3.19 15.02
CA LYS A 63 -9.51 -2.23 15.04
C LYS A 63 -10.82 -2.86 14.55
N ARG A 64 -10.74 -3.70 13.55
CA ARG A 64 -11.87 -4.34 12.87
C ARG A 64 -11.56 -5.84 12.72
N SER A 65 -11.70 -6.57 13.82
CA SER A 65 -11.47 -8.03 13.85
C SER A 65 -12.42 -8.84 12.96
N ASP A 66 -13.49 -8.20 12.50
CA ASP A 66 -14.45 -8.74 11.53
C ASP A 66 -13.97 -8.68 10.07
N PHE A 67 -12.93 -7.90 9.76
CA PHE A 67 -12.41 -7.82 8.40
C PHE A 67 -11.86 -9.16 7.90
N LYS A 68 -12.18 -9.48 6.65
CA LYS A 68 -11.63 -10.62 5.91
C LYS A 68 -10.55 -10.12 4.98
N ILE A 69 -9.30 -10.18 5.41
CA ILE A 69 -8.18 -9.60 4.67
C ILE A 69 -7.49 -10.65 3.82
N LEU A 70 -7.34 -10.35 2.53
CA LEU A 70 -6.41 -10.99 1.62
C LEU A 70 -5.22 -10.03 1.41
N GLY A 71 -4.06 -10.38 1.96
CA GLY A 71 -2.81 -9.66 1.72
C GLY A 71 -2.03 -10.29 0.56
N THR A 72 -1.42 -9.47 -0.27
CA THR A 72 -0.58 -9.95 -1.37
C THR A 72 0.77 -9.24 -1.40
N ASP A 73 1.81 -9.96 -1.77
CA ASP A 73 3.17 -9.43 -1.95
C ASP A 73 3.92 -10.27 -2.99
N LEU A 74 5.01 -9.74 -3.54
CA LEU A 74 5.90 -10.48 -4.45
C LEU A 74 7.12 -11.10 -3.77
N ALA A 75 7.41 -10.72 -2.52
CA ALA A 75 8.51 -11.26 -1.73
C ALA A 75 8.03 -12.43 -0.86
N PRO A 76 8.45 -13.69 -1.13
CA PRO A 76 7.98 -14.87 -0.41
C PRO A 76 8.22 -14.80 1.10
N LYS A 77 9.37 -14.27 1.55
CA LYS A 77 9.68 -14.14 2.97
C LYS A 77 8.79 -13.12 3.70
N MET A 78 8.38 -12.07 3.00
CA MET A 78 7.38 -11.15 3.54
C MET A 78 6.07 -11.88 3.82
N LEU A 79 5.59 -12.71 2.91
CA LEU A 79 4.38 -13.49 3.09
C LEU A 79 4.49 -14.57 4.19
N GLU A 80 5.68 -15.15 4.39
CA GLU A 80 5.94 -16.05 5.51
C GLU A 80 5.74 -15.32 6.85
N LEU A 81 6.35 -14.14 6.99
CA LEU A 81 6.20 -13.30 8.17
C LEU A 81 4.76 -12.81 8.36
N ALA A 82 4.09 -12.41 7.27
CA ALA A 82 2.71 -11.95 7.31
C ALA A 82 1.76 -13.02 7.88
N ARG A 83 1.94 -14.29 7.47
CA ARG A 83 1.15 -15.44 8.00
C ARG A 83 1.40 -15.68 9.48
N ILE A 84 2.66 -15.55 9.93
CA ILE A 84 3.00 -15.68 11.35
C ILE A 84 2.36 -14.55 12.17
N ASN A 85 2.43 -13.32 11.67
CA ASN A 85 1.93 -12.13 12.37
C ASN A 85 0.40 -12.06 12.41
N ASN A 86 -0.29 -12.63 11.40
CA ASN A 86 -1.73 -12.47 11.20
C ASN A 86 -2.40 -13.81 10.81
N PRO A 87 -2.50 -14.78 11.72
CA PRO A 87 -3.01 -16.13 11.39
C PRO A 87 -4.49 -16.16 10.97
N SER A 88 -5.25 -15.09 11.22
CA SER A 88 -6.65 -14.97 10.81
C SER A 88 -6.84 -14.38 9.40
N ALA A 89 -5.78 -13.86 8.77
CA ALA A 89 -5.82 -13.34 7.40
C ALA A 89 -5.31 -14.36 6.39
N SER A 90 -5.60 -14.15 5.11
CA SER A 90 -5.07 -14.94 4.01
C SER A 90 -3.96 -14.19 3.27
N PHE A 91 -2.96 -14.91 2.75
CA PHE A 91 -1.83 -14.28 2.06
C PHE A 91 -1.44 -15.05 0.81
N GLU A 92 -1.30 -14.35 -0.32
CA GLU A 92 -0.99 -14.92 -1.63
C GLU A 92 0.15 -14.18 -2.34
N LEU A 93 0.91 -14.91 -3.16
CA LEU A 93 1.94 -14.33 -4.03
C LEU A 93 1.26 -13.71 -5.24
N MET A 94 1.22 -12.39 -5.32
CA MET A 94 0.59 -11.68 -6.41
C MET A 94 1.21 -10.29 -6.61
N ASP A 95 1.40 -9.91 -7.87
CA ASP A 95 1.77 -8.55 -8.24
C ASP A 95 0.60 -7.58 -8.01
N CYS A 96 0.83 -6.43 -7.42
CA CYS A 96 -0.21 -5.41 -7.22
C CYS A 96 -0.82 -4.90 -8.53
N ARG A 97 -0.12 -5.04 -9.67
CA ARG A 97 -0.62 -4.73 -11.00
C ARG A 97 -1.67 -5.73 -11.50
N ASP A 98 -1.69 -6.93 -10.92
CA ASP A 98 -2.64 -7.99 -11.24
C ASP A 98 -3.95 -7.89 -10.40
N ILE A 99 -4.34 -6.68 -10.02
CA ILE A 99 -5.47 -6.40 -9.11
C ILE A 99 -6.79 -7.06 -9.56
N LEU A 100 -6.97 -7.32 -10.84
CA LEU A 100 -8.16 -7.99 -11.40
C LEU A 100 -8.16 -9.51 -11.20
N LYS A 101 -7.00 -10.11 -10.87
CA LYS A 101 -6.79 -11.56 -10.82
C LYS A 101 -7.66 -12.31 -9.80
N PRO A 102 -7.97 -11.76 -8.60
CA PRO A 102 -8.81 -12.46 -7.64
C PRO A 102 -10.25 -12.74 -8.10
N ALA A 103 -10.70 -12.16 -9.22
CA ALA A 103 -12.02 -12.37 -9.82
C ALA A 103 -13.21 -12.22 -8.84
N LYS A 104 -13.05 -11.42 -7.81
CA LYS A 104 -14.08 -11.07 -6.82
C LYS A 104 -14.07 -9.58 -6.51
N LYS A 105 -15.11 -9.11 -5.85
CA LYS A 105 -15.21 -7.72 -5.39
C LYS A 105 -14.75 -7.60 -3.92
N PHE A 106 -14.21 -6.43 -3.61
CA PHE A 106 -13.79 -6.06 -2.27
C PHE A 106 -14.53 -4.81 -1.77
N ASP A 107 -14.59 -4.66 -0.47
CA ASP A 107 -15.18 -3.48 0.18
C ASP A 107 -14.10 -2.45 0.53
N GLY A 108 -12.83 -2.86 0.54
CA GLY A 108 -11.68 -2.00 0.70
C GLY A 108 -10.44 -2.49 -0.05
N LEU A 109 -9.67 -1.54 -0.60
CA LEU A 109 -8.35 -1.75 -1.18
C LEU A 109 -7.34 -0.95 -0.37
N VAL A 110 -6.19 -1.57 -0.07
CA VAL A 110 -5.09 -0.93 0.65
C VAL A 110 -3.80 -1.05 -0.15
N PHE A 111 -3.22 0.09 -0.51
CA PHE A 111 -1.91 0.23 -1.15
C PHE A 111 -0.97 0.94 -0.15
N GLY A 112 -0.46 0.16 0.81
CA GLY A 112 0.42 0.67 1.85
C GLY A 112 1.88 0.71 1.39
N PHE A 113 2.36 1.85 0.92
CA PHE A 113 3.75 2.05 0.46
C PHE A 113 4.22 1.08 -0.64
N CYS A 114 3.30 0.52 -1.46
CA CYS A 114 3.72 -0.24 -2.63
C CYS A 114 3.97 0.65 -3.86
N PHE A 115 3.29 1.79 -3.99
CA PHE A 115 3.43 2.70 -5.13
C PHE A 115 4.85 3.25 -5.34
N PRO A 116 5.70 3.47 -4.31
CA PRO A 116 7.09 3.86 -4.54
C PRO A 116 7.89 2.88 -5.42
N TYR A 117 7.40 1.67 -5.65
CA TYR A 117 8.06 0.66 -6.49
C TYR A 117 7.35 0.44 -7.83
N ILE A 118 6.34 1.25 -8.15
CA ILE A 118 5.47 1.14 -9.31
C ILE A 118 5.59 2.42 -10.17
N SER A 119 5.68 2.27 -11.50
CA SER A 119 5.74 3.42 -12.41
C SER A 119 4.44 4.23 -12.37
N LYS A 120 4.52 5.50 -12.78
CA LYS A 120 3.33 6.37 -12.87
C LYS A 120 2.25 5.77 -13.77
N GLU A 121 2.67 5.19 -14.89
CA GLU A 121 1.79 4.57 -15.88
C GLU A 121 1.06 3.37 -15.26
N ASP A 122 1.79 2.49 -14.56
CA ASP A 122 1.21 1.33 -13.88
C ASP A 122 0.27 1.76 -12.74
N VAL A 123 0.63 2.79 -11.97
CA VAL A 123 -0.23 3.34 -10.90
C VAL A 123 -1.55 3.88 -11.47
N LEU A 124 -1.50 4.63 -12.58
CA LEU A 124 -2.71 5.12 -13.24
C LEU A 124 -3.60 3.96 -13.73
N GLN A 125 -3.00 2.89 -14.26
CA GLN A 125 -3.74 1.70 -14.67
C GLN A 125 -4.35 0.99 -13.45
N ILE A 126 -3.62 0.82 -12.34
CA ILE A 126 -4.13 0.25 -11.09
C ILE A 126 -5.35 1.04 -10.58
N ILE A 127 -5.29 2.38 -10.58
CA ILE A 127 -6.42 3.23 -10.15
C ILE A 127 -7.63 3.01 -11.07
N SER A 128 -7.40 2.94 -12.38
CA SER A 128 -8.48 2.65 -13.34
C SER A 128 -9.11 1.26 -13.10
N ASP A 129 -8.30 0.25 -12.78
CA ASP A 129 -8.78 -1.10 -12.53
C ASP A 129 -9.46 -1.23 -11.16
N ALA A 130 -9.08 -0.40 -10.18
CA ALA A 130 -9.61 -0.43 -8.82
C ALA A 130 -11.15 -0.30 -8.78
N LYS A 131 -11.75 0.53 -9.64
CA LYS A 131 -13.20 0.63 -9.72
C LYS A 131 -13.89 -0.68 -10.14
N ASN A 132 -13.18 -1.52 -10.90
CA ASN A 132 -13.71 -2.82 -11.33
C ASN A 132 -13.63 -3.89 -10.24
N VAL A 133 -12.81 -3.67 -9.23
CA VAL A 133 -12.53 -4.60 -8.12
C VAL A 133 -13.27 -4.22 -6.84
N LEU A 134 -13.53 -2.92 -6.62
CA LEU A 134 -14.31 -2.45 -5.48
C LEU A 134 -15.82 -2.64 -5.68
N ASN A 135 -16.51 -2.89 -4.59
CA ASN A 135 -17.97 -2.72 -4.50
C ASN A 135 -18.34 -1.23 -4.56
N GLU A 136 -19.60 -0.92 -4.82
CA GLU A 136 -20.15 0.43 -4.67
C GLU A 136 -19.93 0.92 -3.23
N ASN A 137 -19.52 2.18 -3.07
CA ASN A 137 -19.08 2.76 -1.79
C ASN A 137 -17.85 2.09 -1.15
N GLY A 138 -17.15 1.21 -1.86
CA GLY A 138 -15.89 0.63 -1.42
C GLY A 138 -14.80 1.70 -1.26
N ILE A 139 -13.89 1.48 -0.34
CA ILE A 139 -12.87 2.44 0.08
C ILE A 139 -11.50 2.03 -0.48
N ILE A 140 -10.78 2.98 -1.03
CA ILE A 140 -9.37 2.82 -1.39
C ILE A 140 -8.50 3.66 -0.45
N TYR A 141 -7.43 3.05 0.07
CA TYR A 141 -6.36 3.67 0.84
C TYR A 141 -5.07 3.60 0.02
N ILE A 142 -4.38 4.71 -0.13
CA ILE A 142 -3.09 4.81 -0.80
C ILE A 142 -2.13 5.56 0.12
N SER A 143 -0.96 5.00 0.40
CA SER A 143 0.17 5.75 0.94
C SER A 143 1.40 5.59 0.04
N THR A 144 2.11 6.69 -0.17
CA THR A 144 3.28 6.74 -1.06
C THR A 144 4.23 7.86 -0.67
N MET A 145 5.46 7.81 -1.16
CA MET A 145 6.43 8.89 -1.02
C MET A 145 6.10 10.01 -2.01
N GLU A 146 5.92 11.24 -1.50
CA GLU A 146 5.63 12.41 -2.32
C GLU A 146 6.88 13.24 -2.61
N ASP A 147 7.16 13.43 -3.87
CA ASP A 147 8.09 14.44 -4.41
C ASP A 147 7.84 14.59 -5.92
N ASP A 148 8.59 15.47 -6.58
CA ASP A 148 8.58 15.56 -8.05
C ASP A 148 8.98 14.22 -8.65
N TYR A 149 8.17 13.71 -9.59
CA TYR A 149 8.41 12.42 -10.25
C TYR A 149 9.77 12.34 -10.94
N SER A 150 10.30 13.47 -11.43
CA SER A 150 11.62 13.55 -12.06
C SER A 150 12.79 13.25 -11.11
N LYS A 151 12.57 13.29 -9.79
CA LYS A 151 13.55 12.92 -8.78
C LYS A 151 13.59 11.42 -8.47
N SER A 152 12.76 10.63 -9.15
CA SER A 152 12.74 9.16 -9.04
C SER A 152 14.09 8.59 -9.44
N ASP A 153 14.68 7.76 -8.59
CA ASP A 153 16.04 7.22 -8.81
C ASP A 153 16.31 6.00 -7.93
N PHE A 154 17.44 5.36 -8.16
CA PHE A 154 17.93 4.28 -7.30
C PHE A 154 18.33 4.81 -5.91
N LYS A 155 17.76 4.23 -4.86
CA LYS A 155 18.03 4.53 -3.46
C LYS A 155 18.46 3.28 -2.71
N LEU A 156 19.40 3.43 -1.79
CA LEU A 156 19.74 2.35 -0.86
C LEU A 156 18.53 2.03 0.03
N PRO A 157 18.27 0.74 0.29
CA PRO A 157 17.15 0.36 1.15
C PRO A 157 17.36 0.88 2.57
N SER A 158 16.28 1.32 3.20
CA SER A 158 16.31 1.82 4.59
C SER A 158 16.74 0.78 5.62
N SER A 159 16.66 -0.51 5.27
CA SER A 159 17.22 -1.64 6.04
C SER A 159 18.74 -1.69 6.02
N GLY A 160 19.40 -1.04 5.05
CA GLY A 160 20.84 -1.14 4.82
C GLY A 160 21.28 -2.47 4.18
N VAL A 161 20.34 -3.33 3.81
CA VAL A 161 20.60 -4.66 3.23
C VAL A 161 20.04 -4.76 1.82
N GLY A 162 20.87 -5.21 0.88
CA GLY A 162 20.49 -5.40 -0.52
C GLY A 162 21.00 -4.31 -1.46
N PRO A 163 20.76 -4.47 -2.77
CA PRO A 163 21.10 -3.48 -3.78
C PRO A 163 20.21 -2.24 -3.66
N ALA A 164 20.60 -1.14 -4.31
CA ALA A 164 19.74 0.03 -4.44
C ALA A 164 18.46 -0.34 -5.22
N ALA A 165 17.29 -0.05 -4.67
CA ALA A 165 16.01 -0.19 -5.35
C ALA A 165 15.63 1.14 -6.02
N TYR A 166 14.91 1.06 -7.15
CA TYR A 166 14.40 2.25 -7.80
C TYR A 166 13.14 2.72 -7.07
N ILE A 167 13.16 3.97 -6.59
CA ILE A 167 12.04 4.60 -5.92
C ILE A 167 11.39 5.59 -6.88
N TYR A 168 10.09 5.41 -7.11
CA TYR A 168 9.24 6.38 -7.79
C TYR A 168 8.62 7.32 -6.76
N TYR A 169 8.75 8.62 -6.97
CA TYR A 169 8.00 9.62 -6.24
C TYR A 169 6.68 9.91 -6.95
N HIS A 170 5.63 10.10 -6.19
CA HIS A 170 4.30 10.37 -6.73
C HIS A 170 3.76 11.68 -6.18
N GLN A 171 2.95 12.37 -6.96
CA GLN A 171 2.41 13.68 -6.60
C GLN A 171 0.89 13.60 -6.41
N ALA A 172 0.38 14.37 -5.43
CA ALA A 172 -1.03 14.37 -5.09
C ALA A 172 -1.93 14.82 -6.25
N ASP A 173 -1.46 15.74 -7.09
CA ASP A 173 -2.23 16.33 -8.18
C ASP A 173 -2.73 15.28 -9.19
N TYR A 174 -1.84 14.49 -9.75
CA TYR A 174 -2.25 13.49 -10.73
C TYR A 174 -2.92 12.26 -10.11
N LEU A 175 -2.57 11.90 -8.86
CA LEU A 175 -3.23 10.79 -8.16
C LEU A 175 -4.69 11.13 -7.84
N THR A 176 -4.94 12.34 -7.35
CA THR A 176 -6.31 12.82 -7.10
C THR A 176 -7.10 12.98 -8.39
N ALA A 177 -6.49 13.52 -9.46
CA ALA A 177 -7.11 13.61 -10.77
C ALA A 177 -7.52 12.22 -11.28
N ALA A 178 -6.60 11.24 -11.23
CA ALA A 178 -6.87 9.87 -11.66
C ALA A 178 -8.01 9.21 -10.86
N LEU A 179 -8.04 9.42 -9.54
CA LEU A 179 -9.12 8.90 -8.69
C LEU A 179 -10.46 9.54 -9.09
N ILE A 180 -10.52 10.86 -9.25
CA ILE A 180 -11.76 11.58 -9.61
C ILE A 180 -12.26 11.16 -11.00
N GLU A 181 -11.37 11.03 -11.98
CA GLU A 181 -11.67 10.59 -13.35
C GLU A 181 -12.18 9.14 -13.41
N ASN A 182 -11.83 8.32 -12.41
CA ASN A 182 -12.30 6.93 -12.28
C ASN A 182 -13.42 6.76 -11.25
N ASP A 183 -14.26 7.78 -11.07
CA ASP A 183 -15.48 7.76 -10.24
C ASP A 183 -15.22 7.58 -8.74
N PHE A 184 -14.09 8.09 -8.22
CA PHE A 184 -13.85 8.15 -6.79
C PHE A 184 -14.15 9.56 -6.24
N GLU A 185 -14.58 9.61 -4.98
CA GLU A 185 -14.68 10.80 -4.16
C GLU A 185 -13.54 10.79 -3.14
N ILE A 186 -12.74 11.85 -3.09
CA ILE A 186 -11.66 11.97 -2.11
C ILE A 186 -12.27 12.26 -0.74
N LEU A 187 -12.00 11.38 0.22
CA LEU A 187 -12.42 11.53 1.62
C LEU A 187 -11.35 12.20 2.47
N ASP A 188 -10.08 11.90 2.20
CA ASP A 188 -8.93 12.50 2.88
C ASP A 188 -7.73 12.61 1.95
N LEU A 189 -6.98 13.67 2.12
CA LEU A 189 -5.66 13.89 1.55
C LEU A 189 -4.79 14.50 2.64
N SER A 190 -3.88 13.72 3.16
CA SER A 190 -2.98 14.15 4.24
C SER A 190 -1.53 13.84 3.92
N ARG A 191 -0.62 14.49 4.66
CA ARG A 191 0.82 14.35 4.54
C ARG A 191 1.42 14.10 5.90
N VAL A 192 2.37 13.18 5.95
CA VAL A 192 3.13 12.83 7.15
C VAL A 192 4.59 13.07 6.87
N ASP A 193 5.23 13.89 7.70
CA ASP A 193 6.67 14.07 7.67
C ASP A 193 7.37 12.83 8.23
N TYR A 194 8.17 12.17 7.38
CA TYR A 194 8.99 11.05 7.81
C TYR A 194 10.44 11.54 8.06
N PRO A 195 10.90 11.56 9.33
CA PRO A 195 12.23 12.04 9.69
C PRO A 195 13.34 11.27 8.97
N GLN A 196 14.35 11.97 8.48
CA GLN A 196 15.54 11.39 7.90
C GLN A 196 16.72 11.56 8.86
N PRO A 197 17.68 10.61 8.89
CA PRO A 197 18.89 10.73 9.71
C PRO A 197 19.74 11.97 9.36
N ALA A 198 19.67 12.43 8.11
CA ALA A 198 20.33 13.64 7.63
C ALA A 198 19.49 14.27 6.52
N GLY A 199 19.36 15.60 6.52
CA GLY A 199 18.58 16.36 5.56
C GLY A 199 17.13 16.62 5.99
N PRO A 200 16.32 17.20 5.11
CA PRO A 200 14.90 17.45 5.38
C PRO A 200 14.12 16.12 5.46
N PRO A 201 12.96 16.10 6.16
CA PRO A 201 12.09 14.93 6.16
C PRO A 201 11.64 14.61 4.73
N THR A 202 11.38 13.34 4.45
CA THR A 202 10.59 12.93 3.29
C THR A 202 9.10 13.11 3.62
N ILE A 203 8.31 13.37 2.60
CA ILE A 203 6.88 13.56 2.76
C ILE A 203 6.19 12.27 2.31
N ASP A 204 5.40 11.69 3.19
CA ASP A 204 4.53 10.57 2.86
C ASP A 204 3.12 11.11 2.61
N LEU A 205 2.63 10.92 1.39
CA LEU A 205 1.28 11.28 0.97
C LEU A 205 0.33 10.14 1.31
N ILE A 206 -0.82 10.49 1.89
CA ILE A 206 -1.91 9.57 2.16
C ILE A 206 -3.16 10.06 1.45
N LEU A 207 -3.82 9.17 0.73
CA LEU A 207 -5.10 9.40 0.07
C LEU A 207 -6.09 8.33 0.50
N ILE A 208 -7.28 8.75 0.92
CA ILE A 208 -8.43 7.86 1.15
C ILE A 208 -9.55 8.35 0.26
N ALA A 209 -10.10 7.44 -0.55
CA ALA A 209 -11.18 7.78 -1.44
C ALA A 209 -12.26 6.69 -1.44
N ARG A 210 -13.47 7.08 -1.81
CA ARG A 210 -14.64 6.20 -1.91
C ARG A 210 -15.07 6.07 -3.37
N ARG A 211 -15.30 4.85 -3.81
CA ARG A 211 -15.95 4.60 -5.09
C ARG A 211 -17.38 5.13 -5.06
N LYS A 212 -17.75 5.97 -6.02
CA LYS A 212 -19.13 6.46 -6.20
C LYS A 212 -20.06 5.34 -6.66
N GLN A 213 -21.35 5.55 -6.48
CA GLN A 213 -22.41 4.68 -6.99
C GLN A 213 -22.50 4.74 -8.50
#